data_ec7353e724d64ea7bc38dd44627be5df
#
_entry.id   ec7353e724d64ea7bc38dd44627be5df
#
_cell.length_a   1.000
_cell.length_b   1.000
_cell.length_c   1.000
_cell.angle_alpha   90.00
_cell.angle_beta   90.00
_cell.angle_gamma   90.00
#
_symmetry.space_group_name_H-M   'P 1'
#
loop_
_entity.id
_entity.type
_entity.pdbx_description
1 polymer ?
#
loop_
_entity_poly.entity_id
_entity_poly.type
_entity_poly.pdbx_seq_one_letter_code
_entity_poly.pdbx_strand_id
1 'polypeptide(L)'
;GTGMKTNNIKVLAASLAGPLHNSKNLPCQDYCKFSTEGKNFVAVVSDGAGSSKYGKIGARVVCNTLTDLLPNADFRNAREAVVKAIMIARNKLMRHRLNKTKNEESLVDFAATVVGVIYHRNKGLFFHIGDGAALAFHQENFEHFTASRPENGAFSCETYFYTMDDWRDSLRFTSFDKAHTIFLMSDGLTNFTFSSDFRQIEKNFLVPIDNFLSQATNRRKARRALENTL
;
A
#
# COMPACT_ATOMS: atom_id res chain seq x y z
N GLY A 1 -21.20 -10.43 16.61
CA GLY A 1 -20.06 -9.58 16.47
C GLY A 1 -18.81 -10.33 16.83
N THR A 2 -18.27 -11.08 15.92
CA THR A 2 -16.92 -11.59 16.06
C THR A 2 -16.00 -10.40 15.96
N GLY A 3 -15.74 -9.78 17.09
CA GLY A 3 -14.69 -8.78 17.16
C GLY A 3 -13.44 -9.43 16.62
N MET A 4 -13.01 -9.02 15.44
CA MET A 4 -11.71 -9.40 14.98
C MET A 4 -10.73 -8.97 16.04
N LYS A 5 -9.99 -9.92 16.59
CA LYS A 5 -8.88 -9.65 17.51
C LYS A 5 -7.74 -8.93 16.77
N THR A 6 -8.08 -8.05 15.87
CA THR A 6 -7.19 -7.04 15.28
C THR A 6 -6.92 -5.91 16.27
N ASN A 7 -7.55 -5.95 17.45
CA ASN A 7 -7.36 -4.93 18.49
C ASN A 7 -5.91 -4.78 18.93
N ASN A 8 -5.07 -5.76 18.62
CA ASN A 8 -3.66 -5.73 18.97
C ASN A 8 -2.75 -5.40 17.77
N ILE A 9 -3.31 -5.18 16.58
CA ILE A 9 -2.52 -4.87 15.39
C ILE A 9 -2.75 -3.42 15.01
N LYS A 10 -1.66 -2.69 14.94
CA LYS A 10 -1.67 -1.33 14.42
C LYS A 10 -1.32 -1.38 12.95
N VAL A 11 -2.17 -0.84 12.11
CA VAL A 11 -1.90 -0.73 10.69
C VAL A 11 -1.71 0.73 10.36
N LEU A 12 -0.51 1.06 9.95
CA LEU A 12 -0.13 2.39 9.52
C LEU A 12 -0.07 2.37 8.00
N ALA A 13 -1.20 2.60 7.37
CA ALA A 13 -1.27 2.80 5.93
C ALA A 13 -1.27 4.28 5.67
N ALA A 14 -0.12 4.80 5.30
CA ALA A 14 0.02 6.20 4.99
C ALA A 14 0.83 6.34 3.71
N SER A 15 0.34 7.20 2.85
CA SER A 15 1.17 7.79 1.83
C SER A 15 2.13 8.76 2.51
N LEU A 16 3.33 8.31 2.83
CA LEU A 16 4.35 9.17 3.40
C LEU A 16 5.06 10.00 2.32
N ALA A 17 4.29 10.59 1.44
CA ALA A 17 4.82 11.62 0.56
C ALA A 17 5.15 12.92 1.32
N GLY A 18 4.70 13.02 2.58
CA GLY A 18 4.65 14.26 3.30
C GLY A 18 5.98 14.98 3.50
N PRO A 19 6.90 14.51 4.36
CA PRO A 19 8.02 15.37 4.76
C PRO A 19 9.10 15.53 3.68
N LEU A 20 9.20 14.58 2.76
CA LEU A 20 10.27 14.55 1.76
C LEU A 20 9.86 15.14 0.41
N HIS A 21 8.57 15.10 0.09
CA HIS A 21 8.04 15.64 -1.15
C HIS A 21 7.48 17.05 -1.01
N ASN A 22 7.20 17.52 0.18
CA ASN A 22 6.70 18.89 0.42
C ASN A 22 7.64 20.00 -0.07
N SER A 23 8.91 19.68 -0.24
CA SER A 23 9.88 20.66 -0.77
C SER A 23 9.71 20.96 -2.25
N LYS A 24 8.90 20.21 -2.98
CA LYS A 24 8.79 20.33 -4.44
C LYS A 24 7.39 20.72 -4.94
N ASN A 25 6.42 20.93 -4.07
CA ASN A 25 5.03 21.31 -4.43
C ASN A 25 4.41 20.43 -5.53
N LEU A 26 4.86 19.17 -5.68
CA LEU A 26 4.28 18.25 -6.64
C LEU A 26 2.94 17.75 -6.08
N PRO A 27 1.88 17.73 -6.91
CA PRO A 27 0.62 17.17 -6.47
C PRO A 27 0.83 15.71 -6.08
N CYS A 28 0.49 15.38 -4.83
CA CYS A 28 0.51 14.01 -4.35
C CYS A 28 -0.62 13.25 -5.05
N GLN A 29 -0.28 12.26 -5.88
CA GLN A 29 -1.25 11.37 -6.53
C GLN A 29 -1.48 10.08 -5.74
N ASP A 30 -1.05 10.06 -4.49
CA ASP A 30 -1.16 8.90 -3.63
C ASP A 30 -2.58 8.73 -3.10
N TYR A 31 -2.92 7.48 -2.87
CA TYR A 31 -4.19 7.12 -2.26
C TYR A 31 -3.97 5.95 -1.31
N CYS A 32 -4.71 5.95 -0.21
CA CYS A 32 -4.72 4.82 0.70
C CYS A 32 -6.15 4.52 1.15
N LYS A 33 -6.43 3.25 1.35
CA LYS A 33 -7.72 2.81 1.86
C LYS A 33 -7.56 1.52 2.65
N PHE A 34 -8.39 1.34 3.66
CA PHE A 34 -8.46 0.08 4.36
C PHE A 34 -9.91 -0.32 4.64
N SER A 35 -10.11 -1.61 4.91
CA SER A 35 -11.38 -2.17 5.34
C SER A 35 -11.17 -3.11 6.50
N THR A 36 -12.01 -2.97 7.51
CA THR A 36 -12.12 -3.89 8.64
C THR A 36 -13.42 -4.70 8.58
N GLU A 37 -14.22 -4.47 7.55
CA GLU A 37 -15.51 -5.14 7.33
C GLU A 37 -15.30 -6.42 6.54
N GLY A 38 -15.49 -7.56 7.16
CA GLY A 38 -15.34 -8.86 6.52
C GLY A 38 -14.45 -9.79 7.32
N LYS A 39 -14.07 -10.90 6.71
CA LYS A 39 -13.23 -11.93 7.34
C LYS A 39 -11.80 -11.46 7.50
N ASN A 40 -11.32 -10.67 6.55
CA ASN A 40 -9.94 -10.21 6.50
C ASN A 40 -9.86 -8.71 6.75
N PHE A 41 -8.82 -8.30 7.45
CA PHE A 41 -8.37 -6.92 7.37
C PHE A 41 -7.61 -6.72 6.06
N VAL A 42 -7.90 -5.62 5.36
CA VAL A 42 -7.26 -5.27 4.10
C VAL A 42 -6.87 -3.80 4.12
N ALA A 43 -5.64 -3.50 3.75
CA ALA A 43 -5.17 -2.14 3.55
C ALA A 43 -4.38 -2.07 2.25
N VAL A 44 -4.53 -0.98 1.52
CA VAL A 44 -3.87 -0.76 0.23
C VAL A 44 -3.42 0.69 0.11
N VAL A 45 -2.20 0.86 -0.34
CA VAL A 45 -1.63 2.17 -0.69
C VAL A 45 -1.22 2.13 -2.14
N SER A 46 -1.46 3.20 -2.87
CA SER A 46 -1.06 3.33 -4.26
C SER A 46 -0.56 4.74 -4.54
N ASP A 47 0.51 4.83 -5.30
CA ASP A 47 1.09 6.07 -5.76
C ASP A 47 0.84 6.21 -7.25
N GLY A 48 0.12 7.24 -7.65
CA GLY A 48 -0.03 7.60 -9.06
C GLY A 48 1.24 8.27 -9.56
N ALA A 49 1.75 7.81 -10.71
CA ALA A 49 2.94 8.41 -11.30
C ALA A 49 2.71 9.87 -11.63
N GLY A 50 3.62 10.73 -11.18
CA GLY A 50 3.52 12.18 -11.40
C GLY A 50 3.50 12.59 -12.87
N SER A 51 4.13 11.78 -13.73
CA SER A 51 4.15 11.98 -15.18
C SER A 51 2.89 11.48 -15.88
N SER A 52 2.03 10.74 -15.22
CA SER A 52 0.81 10.19 -15.80
C SER A 52 -0.37 11.10 -15.58
N LYS A 53 -1.09 11.39 -16.67
CA LYS A 53 -2.20 12.35 -16.66
C LYS A 53 -3.31 11.97 -15.66
N TYR A 54 -3.58 10.69 -15.50
CA TYR A 54 -4.64 10.16 -14.65
C TYR A 54 -4.11 9.18 -13.60
N GLY A 55 -2.88 9.36 -13.13
CA GLY A 55 -2.28 8.51 -12.10
C GLY A 55 -3.10 8.49 -10.80
N LYS A 56 -3.71 9.61 -10.43
CA LYS A 56 -4.59 9.68 -9.26
C LYS A 56 -5.82 8.78 -9.40
N ILE A 57 -6.37 8.68 -10.60
CA ILE A 57 -7.49 7.76 -10.88
C ILE A 57 -7.00 6.32 -10.75
N GLY A 58 -5.84 6.01 -11.32
CA GLY A 58 -5.23 4.68 -11.19
C GLY A 58 -5.06 4.28 -9.73
N ALA A 59 -4.51 5.16 -8.92
CA ALA A 59 -4.30 4.91 -7.49
C ALA A 59 -5.63 4.68 -6.76
N ARG A 60 -6.60 5.52 -6.98
CA ARG A 60 -7.91 5.42 -6.34
C ARG A 60 -8.65 4.14 -6.74
N VAL A 61 -8.63 3.79 -8.01
CA VAL A 61 -9.36 2.61 -8.51
C VAL A 61 -8.81 1.33 -7.90
N VAL A 62 -7.50 1.15 -7.84
CA VAL A 62 -6.94 -0.07 -7.25
C VAL A 62 -7.21 -0.15 -5.76
N CYS A 63 -7.05 0.93 -5.02
CA CYS A 63 -7.34 0.94 -3.58
C CYS A 63 -8.81 0.62 -3.31
N ASN A 64 -9.73 1.25 -4.01
CA ASN A 64 -11.16 0.99 -3.83
C ASN A 64 -11.54 -0.43 -4.23
N THR A 65 -11.05 -0.93 -5.34
CA THR A 65 -11.38 -2.26 -5.83
C THR A 65 -10.88 -3.35 -4.90
N LEU A 66 -9.64 -3.27 -4.46
CA LEU A 66 -9.06 -4.29 -3.61
C LEU A 66 -9.68 -4.29 -2.20
N THR A 67 -9.95 -3.12 -1.65
CA THR A 67 -10.62 -3.04 -0.33
C THR A 67 -12.08 -3.42 -0.37
N ASP A 68 -12.72 -3.41 -1.53
CA ASP A 68 -14.08 -3.93 -1.70
C ASP A 68 -14.11 -5.46 -1.83
N LEU A 69 -13.14 -6.05 -2.51
CA LEU A 69 -13.20 -7.47 -2.88
C LEU A 69 -12.45 -8.38 -1.89
N LEU A 70 -11.31 -7.95 -1.38
CA LEU A 70 -10.44 -8.81 -0.58
C LEU A 70 -10.92 -9.07 0.86
N PRO A 71 -11.71 -8.22 1.52
CA PRO A 71 -12.17 -8.51 2.87
C PRO A 71 -12.96 -9.81 3.01
N ASN A 72 -13.65 -10.24 1.96
CA ASN A 72 -14.45 -11.46 1.98
C ASN A 72 -13.81 -12.63 1.23
N ALA A 73 -12.58 -12.46 0.74
CA ALA A 73 -11.86 -13.54 0.08
C ALA A 73 -11.44 -14.63 1.07
N ASP A 74 -11.39 -15.88 0.61
CA ASP A 74 -10.81 -16.96 1.38
C ASP A 74 -9.30 -16.72 1.48
N PHE A 75 -8.79 -16.57 2.69
CA PHE A 75 -7.37 -16.29 2.90
C PHE A 75 -6.45 -17.38 2.33
N ARG A 76 -6.91 -18.62 2.28
CA ARG A 76 -6.15 -19.73 1.68
C ARG A 76 -5.88 -19.51 0.19
N ASN A 77 -6.75 -18.77 -0.48
CA ASN A 77 -6.65 -18.44 -1.91
C ASN A 77 -6.36 -16.95 -2.12
N ALA A 78 -5.71 -16.32 -1.15
CA ALA A 78 -5.52 -14.86 -1.16
C ALA A 78 -4.72 -14.39 -2.37
N ARG A 79 -3.70 -15.13 -2.79
CA ARG A 79 -2.88 -14.75 -3.96
C ARG A 79 -3.71 -14.69 -5.23
N GLU A 80 -4.54 -15.70 -5.47
CA GLU A 80 -5.46 -15.72 -6.62
C GLU A 80 -6.49 -14.59 -6.53
N ALA A 81 -7.00 -14.33 -5.32
CA ALA A 81 -7.95 -13.25 -5.09
C ALA A 81 -7.33 -11.88 -5.42
N VAL A 82 -6.08 -11.66 -5.05
CA VAL A 82 -5.37 -10.41 -5.39
C VAL A 82 -5.23 -10.26 -6.91
N VAL A 83 -4.81 -11.33 -7.60
CA VAL A 83 -4.68 -11.30 -9.07
C VAL A 83 -6.02 -10.93 -9.71
N LYS A 84 -7.10 -11.59 -9.31
CA LYS A 84 -8.44 -11.29 -9.84
C LYS A 84 -8.88 -9.86 -9.54
N ALA A 85 -8.62 -9.39 -8.34
CA ALA A 85 -8.97 -8.02 -7.93
C ALA A 85 -8.21 -6.97 -8.75
N ILE A 86 -6.93 -7.19 -9.02
CA ILE A 86 -6.14 -6.31 -9.87
C ILE A 86 -6.67 -6.34 -11.31
N MET A 87 -7.03 -7.51 -11.83
CA MET A 87 -7.67 -7.61 -13.15
C MET A 87 -8.95 -6.78 -13.22
N ILE A 88 -9.78 -6.83 -12.19
CA ILE A 88 -11.02 -6.03 -12.12
C ILE A 88 -10.69 -4.54 -12.06
N ALA A 89 -9.69 -4.14 -11.28
CA ALA A 89 -9.23 -2.75 -11.25
C ALA A 89 -8.78 -2.27 -12.64
N ARG A 90 -8.00 -3.07 -13.34
CA ARG A 90 -7.57 -2.77 -14.70
C ARG A 90 -8.76 -2.65 -15.66
N ASN A 91 -9.74 -3.52 -15.56
CA ASN A 91 -10.95 -3.46 -16.37
C ASN A 91 -11.73 -2.18 -16.12
N LYS A 92 -11.81 -1.72 -14.88
CA LYS A 92 -12.42 -0.42 -14.56
C LYS A 92 -11.66 0.73 -15.21
N LEU A 93 -10.34 0.68 -15.23
CA LEU A 93 -9.53 1.69 -15.92
C LEU A 93 -9.74 1.68 -17.44
N MET A 94 -9.91 0.51 -18.04
CA MET A 94 -10.22 0.43 -19.46
C MET A 94 -11.53 1.14 -19.81
N ARG A 95 -12.53 1.07 -18.95
CA ARG A 95 -13.77 1.83 -19.11
C ARG A 95 -13.54 3.34 -18.98
N HIS A 96 -12.73 3.77 -18.04
CA HIS A 96 -12.34 5.18 -17.91
C HIS A 96 -11.59 5.66 -19.14
N ARG A 97 -10.71 4.83 -19.69
CA ARG A 97 -9.95 5.16 -20.90
C ARG A 97 -10.84 5.49 -22.08
N LEU A 98 -11.86 4.67 -22.31
CA LEU A 98 -12.82 4.90 -23.40
C LEU A 98 -13.50 6.27 -23.33
N ASN A 99 -13.64 6.81 -22.13
CA ASN A 99 -14.29 8.09 -21.89
C ASN A 99 -13.33 9.28 -21.86
N LYS A 100 -12.04 9.06 -21.61
CA LYS A 100 -11.10 10.15 -21.32
C LYS A 100 -9.91 10.23 -22.26
N THR A 101 -9.50 9.13 -22.88
CA THR A 101 -8.35 9.08 -23.78
C THR A 101 -8.72 8.39 -25.07
N LYS A 102 -8.05 8.77 -26.17
CA LYS A 102 -8.21 8.10 -27.46
C LYS A 102 -7.19 6.98 -27.68
N ASN A 103 -6.35 6.70 -26.71
CA ASN A 103 -5.35 5.64 -26.79
C ASN A 103 -5.98 4.32 -26.37
N GLU A 104 -6.31 3.47 -27.33
CA GLU A 104 -7.09 2.25 -27.13
C GLU A 104 -6.30 1.07 -26.57
N GLU A 105 -4.97 1.13 -26.52
CA GLU A 105 -4.14 -0.04 -26.27
C GLU A 105 -3.41 -0.05 -24.92
N SER A 106 -3.40 1.05 -24.17
CA SER A 106 -2.54 1.18 -23.01
C SER A 106 -3.21 1.88 -21.84
N LEU A 107 -2.89 1.44 -20.62
CA LEU A 107 -3.28 2.11 -19.39
C LEU A 107 -2.18 3.04 -18.86
N VAL A 108 -1.24 3.44 -19.70
CA VAL A 108 -0.09 4.26 -19.32
C VAL A 108 -0.48 5.58 -18.66
N ASP A 109 -1.59 6.17 -19.06
CA ASP A 109 -2.07 7.43 -18.49
C ASP A 109 -2.58 7.30 -17.06
N PHE A 110 -2.81 6.08 -16.60
CA PHE A 110 -3.30 5.79 -15.25
C PHE A 110 -2.21 5.19 -14.35
N ALA A 111 -0.95 5.28 -14.74
CA ALA A 111 0.15 4.57 -14.08
C ALA A 111 0.14 4.76 -12.57
N ALA A 112 0.08 3.66 -11.85
CA ALA A 112 0.05 3.65 -10.38
C ALA A 112 0.63 2.35 -9.84
N THR A 113 1.28 2.46 -8.69
CA THR A 113 1.81 1.33 -7.93
C THR A 113 0.73 0.67 -7.09
N VAL A 114 1.04 -0.42 -6.45
CA VAL A 114 0.19 -1.00 -5.40
C VAL A 114 1.04 -1.67 -4.33
N VAL A 115 0.73 -1.36 -3.09
CA VAL A 115 1.27 -2.05 -1.92
C VAL A 115 0.11 -2.34 -1.00
N GLY A 116 -0.09 -3.58 -0.61
CA GLY A 116 -1.20 -3.91 0.25
C GLY A 116 -0.95 -5.10 1.15
N VAL A 117 -1.89 -5.31 2.05
CA VAL A 117 -1.87 -6.40 3.00
C VAL A 117 -3.27 -6.99 3.15
N ILE A 118 -3.31 -8.31 3.24
CA ILE A 118 -4.46 -9.06 3.73
C ILE A 118 -4.02 -9.73 5.04
N TYR A 119 -4.78 -9.52 6.10
CA TYR A 119 -4.48 -10.10 7.40
C TYR A 119 -5.68 -10.85 7.95
N HIS A 120 -5.46 -12.09 8.37
CA HIS A 120 -6.50 -12.97 8.87
C HIS A 120 -5.94 -13.91 9.92
N ARG A 121 -6.47 -13.84 11.15
CA ARG A 121 -6.14 -14.77 12.25
C ARG A 121 -4.63 -14.98 12.45
N ASN A 122 -3.90 -13.89 12.66
CA ASN A 122 -2.45 -13.92 12.90
C ASN A 122 -1.63 -14.40 11.70
N LYS A 123 -2.18 -14.32 10.51
CA LYS A 123 -1.45 -14.56 9.25
C LYS A 123 -1.65 -13.42 8.29
N GLY A 124 -0.59 -12.98 7.68
CA GLY A 124 -0.61 -11.88 6.74
C GLY A 124 0.00 -12.24 5.40
N LEU A 125 -0.44 -11.51 4.39
CA LEU A 125 0.10 -11.58 3.05
C LEU A 125 0.26 -10.17 2.51
N PHE A 126 1.48 -9.77 2.25
CA PHE A 126 1.75 -8.58 1.47
C PHE A 126 1.65 -8.87 -0.01
N PHE A 127 1.09 -7.93 -0.77
CA PHE A 127 1.11 -7.93 -2.23
C PHE A 127 1.64 -6.59 -2.71
N HIS A 128 2.49 -6.60 -3.75
CA HIS A 128 3.31 -5.44 -4.03
C HIS A 128 3.69 -5.37 -5.51
N ILE A 129 3.45 -4.23 -6.13
CA ILE A 129 3.98 -3.84 -7.45
C ILE A 129 4.53 -2.42 -7.32
N GLY A 130 5.82 -2.25 -7.53
CA GLY A 130 6.44 -0.93 -7.56
C GLY A 130 7.50 -0.69 -6.49
N ASP A 131 7.80 0.57 -6.28
CA ASP A 131 8.88 1.07 -5.43
C ASP A 131 8.47 1.44 -4.00
N GLY A 132 7.23 1.17 -3.64
CA GLY A 132 6.81 1.29 -2.26
C GLY A 132 7.43 0.23 -1.35
N ALA A 133 6.93 0.08 -0.15
CA ALA A 133 7.39 -0.91 0.80
C ALA A 133 6.30 -1.31 1.78
N ALA A 134 6.41 -2.52 2.32
CA ALA A 134 5.56 -3.01 3.39
C ALA A 134 6.39 -3.65 4.49
N LEU A 135 6.02 -3.44 5.73
CA LEU A 135 6.73 -3.93 6.90
C LEU A 135 5.73 -4.51 7.90
N ALA A 136 6.03 -5.68 8.40
CA ALA A 136 5.31 -6.29 9.51
C ALA A 136 6.29 -6.46 10.68
N PHE A 137 6.05 -5.72 11.75
CA PHE A 137 6.83 -5.83 12.97
C PHE A 137 6.16 -6.84 13.89
N HIS A 138 6.92 -7.83 14.33
CA HIS A 138 6.37 -8.93 15.12
C HIS A 138 6.32 -8.63 16.61
N GLN A 139 7.08 -7.64 17.08
CA GLN A 139 7.18 -7.22 18.47
C GLN A 139 7.13 -5.70 18.60
N GLU A 140 6.88 -5.23 19.84
CA GLU A 140 6.84 -3.78 20.14
C GLU A 140 8.16 -3.06 19.92
N ASN A 141 9.28 -3.75 20.04
CA ASN A 141 10.61 -3.16 19.94
C ASN A 141 11.09 -3.00 18.49
N PHE A 142 10.31 -3.38 17.51
CA PHE A 142 10.63 -3.29 16.09
C PHE A 142 11.91 -4.04 15.67
N GLU A 143 12.41 -4.98 16.48
CA GLU A 143 13.64 -5.70 16.16
C GLU A 143 13.40 -6.86 15.18
N HIS A 144 12.23 -7.46 15.21
CA HIS A 144 11.86 -8.56 14.34
C HIS A 144 10.77 -8.14 13.36
N PHE A 145 11.07 -8.23 12.09
CA PHE A 145 10.15 -7.79 11.05
C PHE A 145 10.25 -8.65 9.79
N THR A 146 9.16 -8.63 9.03
CA THR A 146 9.09 -9.15 7.67
C THR A 146 8.85 -7.98 6.75
N ALA A 147 9.57 -7.91 5.64
CA ALA A 147 9.48 -6.79 4.71
C ALA A 147 9.17 -7.25 3.29
N SER A 148 8.34 -6.48 2.59
CA SER A 148 8.28 -6.46 1.13
C SER A 148 9.01 -5.20 0.68
N ARG A 149 10.18 -5.40 0.07
CA ARG A 149 11.10 -4.31 -0.25
C ARG A 149 10.75 -3.65 -1.57
N PRO A 150 11.16 -2.39 -1.76
CA PRO A 150 11.00 -1.72 -3.04
C PRO A 150 11.64 -2.51 -4.17
N GLU A 151 10.99 -2.53 -5.31
CA GLU A 151 11.55 -3.05 -6.53
C GLU A 151 11.69 -1.91 -7.52
N ASN A 152 12.94 -1.58 -7.83
CA ASN A 152 13.29 -0.66 -8.88
C ASN A 152 13.81 -1.46 -10.07
N GLY A 153 13.58 -0.96 -11.28
CA GLY A 153 14.16 -1.53 -12.47
C GLY A 153 15.69 -1.44 -12.46
N ALA A 154 16.32 -1.89 -13.53
CA ALA A 154 17.78 -1.88 -13.69
C ALA A 154 18.38 -0.48 -13.53
N PHE A 155 17.58 0.56 -13.75
CA PHE A 155 17.92 1.94 -13.53
C PHE A 155 17.01 2.50 -12.44
N SER A 156 17.55 3.33 -11.54
CA SER A 156 16.83 3.89 -10.39
C SER A 156 15.60 4.73 -10.75
N CYS A 157 15.42 5.07 -12.02
CA CYS A 157 14.27 5.81 -12.51
C CYS A 157 13.13 4.91 -13.01
N GLU A 158 13.33 3.59 -13.09
CA GLU A 158 12.29 2.67 -13.53
C GLU A 158 11.41 2.26 -12.35
N THR A 159 10.10 2.39 -12.54
CA THR A 159 9.10 1.93 -11.56
C THR A 159 8.13 0.98 -12.26
N TYR A 160 7.70 -0.04 -11.53
CA TYR A 160 6.71 -0.99 -12.01
C TYR A 160 5.32 -0.57 -11.55
N PHE A 161 4.33 -0.70 -12.43
CA PHE A 161 2.95 -0.32 -12.17
C PHE A 161 1.99 -1.48 -12.46
N TYR A 162 0.89 -1.56 -11.70
CA TYR A 162 -0.14 -2.55 -11.99
C TYR A 162 -0.88 -2.28 -13.31
N THR A 163 -0.70 -1.10 -13.87
CA THR A 163 -1.30 -0.66 -15.14
C THR A 163 -0.49 -1.05 -16.36
N MET A 164 0.70 -1.62 -16.19
CA MET A 164 1.50 -2.18 -17.27
C MET A 164 0.93 -3.52 -17.76
N ASP A 165 1.17 -3.87 -19.03
CA ASP A 165 0.69 -5.12 -19.60
C ASP A 165 1.30 -6.34 -18.92
N ASP A 166 2.55 -6.26 -18.50
CA ASP A 166 3.31 -7.31 -17.82
C ASP A 166 3.22 -7.24 -16.29
N TRP A 167 2.19 -6.63 -15.75
CA TRP A 167 2.04 -6.39 -14.31
C TRP A 167 2.12 -7.67 -13.47
N ARG A 168 1.69 -8.83 -14.02
CA ARG A 168 1.75 -10.10 -13.29
C ARG A 168 3.18 -10.52 -12.97
N ASP A 169 4.11 -10.22 -13.86
CA ASP A 169 5.53 -10.54 -13.66
C ASP A 169 6.15 -9.70 -12.56
N SER A 170 5.59 -8.52 -12.31
CA SER A 170 6.04 -7.59 -11.27
C SER A 170 5.34 -7.78 -9.93
N LEU A 171 4.28 -8.57 -9.86
CA LEU A 171 3.52 -8.79 -8.64
C LEU A 171 4.27 -9.75 -7.71
N ARG A 172 4.56 -9.27 -6.51
CA ARG A 172 5.26 -10.01 -5.48
C ARG A 172 4.38 -10.25 -4.28
N PHE A 173 4.53 -11.41 -3.67
CA PHE A 173 3.85 -11.77 -2.43
C PHE A 173 4.85 -12.08 -1.34
N THR A 174 4.56 -11.66 -0.14
CA THR A 174 5.36 -11.96 1.05
C THR A 174 4.43 -12.36 2.19
N SER A 175 4.54 -13.60 2.63
CA SER A 175 3.76 -14.11 3.75
C SER A 175 4.44 -13.80 5.07
N PHE A 176 3.65 -13.54 6.10
CA PHE A 176 4.17 -13.36 7.45
C PHE A 176 3.17 -13.85 8.48
N ASP A 177 3.67 -14.19 9.65
CA ASP A 177 2.85 -14.60 10.78
C ASP A 177 2.47 -13.39 11.63
N LYS A 178 1.95 -13.64 12.82
CA LYS A 178 1.44 -12.63 13.75
C LYS A 178 2.29 -11.36 13.77
N ALA A 179 1.64 -10.23 13.51
CA ALA A 179 2.26 -8.92 13.54
C ALA A 179 1.69 -8.07 14.68
N HIS A 180 2.56 -7.28 15.28
CA HIS A 180 2.20 -6.22 16.23
C HIS A 180 1.82 -4.94 15.47
N THR A 181 2.63 -4.57 14.48
CA THR A 181 2.44 -3.36 13.67
C THR A 181 2.71 -3.68 12.21
N ILE A 182 1.85 -3.19 11.34
CA ILE A 182 2.02 -3.27 9.89
C ILE A 182 2.15 -1.87 9.34
N PHE A 183 3.13 -1.66 8.49
CA PHE A 183 3.40 -0.37 7.87
C PHE A 183 3.42 -0.52 6.35
N LEU A 184 2.61 0.30 5.66
CA LEU A 184 2.58 0.35 4.20
C LEU A 184 3.03 1.74 3.75
N MET A 185 3.91 1.77 2.76
CA MET A 185 4.47 3.02 2.23
C MET A 185 4.33 3.05 0.73
N SER A 186 4.00 4.20 0.15
CA SER A 186 4.03 4.39 -1.30
C SER A 186 5.49 4.43 -1.80
N ASP A 187 6.09 5.59 -2.02
CA ASP A 187 7.48 5.66 -2.48
C ASP A 187 8.37 6.55 -1.60
N GLY A 188 7.76 7.37 -0.77
CA GLY A 188 8.44 8.46 -0.10
C GLY A 188 9.61 8.10 0.81
N LEU A 189 9.66 6.87 1.34
CA LEU A 189 10.72 6.42 2.24
C LEU A 189 11.76 5.54 1.56
N THR A 190 11.62 5.25 0.28
CA THR A 190 12.58 4.39 -0.43
C THR A 190 13.92 5.05 -0.65
N ASN A 191 13.99 6.37 -0.56
CA ASN A 191 15.24 7.13 -0.57
C ASN A 191 16.03 6.97 0.73
N PHE A 192 15.42 6.51 1.81
CA PHE A 192 16.11 6.04 2.99
C PHE A 192 16.50 4.60 2.71
N THR A 193 17.75 4.40 2.49
CA THR A 193 18.31 3.12 2.12
C THR A 193 17.85 2.01 3.06
N PHE A 194 16.89 1.23 2.61
CA PHE A 194 16.55 -0.05 3.23
C PHE A 194 17.78 -0.93 3.45
N SER A 195 18.87 -0.64 2.74
CA SER A 195 20.07 -1.46 2.74
C SER A 195 20.99 -1.21 3.92
N SER A 196 20.98 -0.03 4.54
CA SER A 196 22.01 0.26 5.53
C SER A 196 21.49 0.54 6.92
N ASP A 197 20.23 1.01 7.08
CA ASP A 197 19.80 1.35 8.42
C ASP A 197 18.30 1.40 8.57
N PHE A 198 17.71 0.21 8.58
CA PHE A 198 16.35 0.04 9.05
C PHE A 198 16.17 0.66 10.45
N ARG A 199 17.18 0.57 11.29
CA ARG A 199 17.20 1.19 12.61
C ARG A 199 17.04 2.71 12.58
N GLN A 200 17.54 3.36 11.54
CA GLN A 200 17.44 4.81 11.40
C GLN A 200 16.03 5.24 10.94
N ILE A 201 15.40 4.46 10.08
CA ILE A 201 13.99 4.63 9.73
C ILE A 201 13.12 4.46 10.98
N GLU A 202 13.40 3.42 11.76
CA GLU A 202 12.74 3.11 13.01
C GLU A 202 12.76 4.30 13.98
N LYS A 203 13.95 4.82 14.25
CA LYS A 203 14.13 5.90 15.22
C LYS A 203 13.55 7.23 14.77
N ASN A 204 13.67 7.54 13.48
CA ASN A 204 13.35 8.88 12.98
C ASN A 204 11.91 9.03 12.52
N PHE A 205 11.25 7.94 12.11
CA PHE A 205 9.92 8.01 11.52
C PHE A 205 8.90 7.04 12.12
N LEU A 206 9.24 5.76 12.22
CA LEU A 206 8.26 4.75 12.60
C LEU A 206 7.89 4.83 14.08
N VAL A 207 8.85 5.00 14.96
CA VAL A 207 8.59 5.08 16.40
C VAL A 207 7.75 6.30 16.77
N PRO A 208 8.04 7.51 16.28
CA PRO A 208 7.17 8.66 16.53
C PRO A 208 5.76 8.49 15.99
N ILE A 209 5.59 7.95 14.79
CA ILE A 209 4.27 7.72 14.20
C ILE A 209 3.52 6.67 15.00
N ASP A 210 4.15 5.54 15.34
CA ASP A 210 3.52 4.49 16.12
C ASP A 210 3.14 4.98 17.53
N ASN A 211 4.02 5.74 18.18
CA ASN A 211 3.73 6.35 19.48
C ASN A 211 2.54 7.28 19.41
N PHE A 212 2.47 8.11 18.38
CA PHE A 212 1.33 8.99 18.14
C PHE A 212 0.03 8.20 18.03
N LEU A 213 0.01 7.16 17.20
CA LEU A 213 -1.17 6.33 16.99
C LEU A 213 -1.53 5.50 18.23
N SER A 214 -0.54 5.08 19.01
CA SER A 214 -0.76 4.36 20.28
C SER A 214 -1.41 5.23 21.34
N GLN A 215 -1.08 6.50 21.38
CA GLN A 215 -1.63 7.47 22.33
C GLN A 215 -3.04 7.92 21.95
N ALA A 216 -3.44 7.70 20.71
CA ALA A 216 -4.77 8.08 20.27
C ALA A 216 -5.80 7.10 20.81
N THR A 217 -6.72 7.59 21.64
CA THR A 217 -7.81 6.79 22.22
C THR A 217 -8.87 6.40 21.19
N ASN A 218 -8.84 7.01 20.02
CA ASN A 218 -9.80 6.78 18.94
C ASN A 218 -9.05 6.57 17.63
N ARG A 219 -9.08 5.36 17.10
CA ARG A 219 -8.41 5.01 15.84
C ARG A 219 -8.84 5.86 14.64
N ARG A 220 -10.11 6.25 14.58
CA ARG A 220 -10.62 7.13 13.54
C ARG A 220 -9.96 8.51 13.61
N LYS A 221 -9.81 9.02 14.81
CA LYS A 221 -9.21 10.34 15.05
C LYS A 221 -7.73 10.33 14.70
N ALA A 222 -7.01 9.27 15.08
CA ALA A 222 -5.62 9.08 14.75
C ALA A 222 -5.41 8.99 13.24
N ARG A 223 -6.24 8.23 12.56
CA ARG A 223 -6.20 8.09 11.11
C ARG A 223 -6.42 9.43 10.41
N ARG A 224 -7.45 10.18 10.81
CA ARG A 224 -7.71 11.51 10.22
C ARG A 224 -6.56 12.47 10.45
N ALA A 225 -5.97 12.44 11.62
CA ALA A 225 -4.82 13.28 11.92
C ALA A 225 -3.62 12.92 11.06
N LEU A 226 -3.37 11.62 10.82
CA LEU A 226 -2.31 11.15 9.96
C LEU A 226 -2.53 11.56 8.50
N GLU A 227 -3.74 11.36 7.98
CA GLU A 227 -4.11 11.77 6.62
C GLU A 227 -3.98 13.29 6.43
N ASN A 228 -4.25 14.09 7.46
CA ASN A 228 -4.15 15.54 7.38
C ASN A 228 -2.72 16.07 7.56
N THR A 229 -1.83 15.30 8.19
CA THR A 229 -0.43 15.69 8.38
C THR A 229 0.48 15.21 7.25
N LEU A 230 0.00 14.33 6.42
CA LEU A 230 0.70 13.81 5.25
C LEU A 230 0.25 14.52 3.98
#